data_66c4505deb74f2616d2cb2dbb0ea6856
#
_entry.id   66c4505deb74f2616d2cb2dbb0ea6856
#
_cell.length_a   1.000
_cell.length_b   1.000
_cell.length_c   1.000
_cell.angle_alpha   90.00
_cell.angle_beta   90.00
_cell.angle_gamma   90.00
#
_symmetry.space_group_name_H-M   'P 1'
#
loop_
_entity.id
_entity.type
_entity.pdbx_description
1 polymer ?
#
loop_
_entity_poly.entity_id
_entity_poly.type
_entity_poly.pdbx_seq_one_letter_code
_entity_poly.pdbx_strand_id
1 'polypeptide(L)'
;MNNIEKNLHEDESVLVKADISKTFYTSIALLYLLGFVLLFIGYEYEIGVIGAVLVIRTFYVNLQEIKEKKSYNCLLTQNRLIILKGHKIKEIFPINLEDIRTIYIKPINERLKNILDVGTIEVITTYGGRYVIRNIKEPYLFHKAIIGDIVSATHYSNKNKKNK
;
A
#
# COMPACT_ATOMS: atom_id res chain seq x y z
N MET A 1 1.67 -21.03 3.47
CA MET A 1 2.59 -20.56 2.42
C MET A 1 1.84 -19.63 1.50
N ASN A 2 2.27 -18.38 1.45
CA ASN A 2 1.57 -17.35 0.67
C ASN A 2 1.79 -17.61 -0.82
N ASN A 3 0.70 -17.53 -1.62
CA ASN A 3 0.71 -17.64 -3.10
C ASN A 3 1.67 -16.66 -3.82
N ILE A 4 2.38 -15.85 -3.09
CA ILE A 4 3.30 -14.82 -3.56
C ILE A 4 4.68 -15.44 -3.84
N GLU A 5 5.11 -16.38 -3.01
CA GLU A 5 6.42 -17.04 -3.13
C GLU A 5 6.51 -17.97 -4.35
N LYS A 6 5.36 -18.41 -4.88
CA LYS A 6 5.30 -19.22 -6.11
C LYS A 6 5.69 -18.47 -7.40
N ASN A 7 5.70 -17.14 -7.36
CA ASN A 7 6.01 -16.29 -8.52
C ASN A 7 7.41 -15.67 -8.46
N LEU A 8 8.20 -16.05 -7.46
CA LEU A 8 9.62 -15.72 -7.37
C LEU A 8 10.42 -16.72 -8.22
N HIS A 9 11.46 -16.25 -8.89
CA HIS A 9 12.45 -17.14 -9.47
C HIS A 9 13.19 -17.89 -8.35
N GLU A 10 13.68 -19.11 -8.62
CA GLU A 10 14.32 -19.96 -7.61
C GLU A 10 15.49 -19.29 -6.87
N ASP A 11 16.17 -18.34 -7.52
CA ASP A 11 17.32 -17.59 -6.99
C ASP A 11 16.94 -16.21 -6.41
N GLU A 12 15.64 -15.87 -6.32
CA GLU A 12 15.19 -14.53 -5.95
C GLU A 12 14.75 -14.48 -4.48
N SER A 13 15.45 -13.68 -3.67
CA SER A 13 15.08 -13.44 -2.28
C SER A 13 14.26 -12.16 -2.11
N VAL A 14 13.26 -12.22 -1.24
CA VAL A 14 12.48 -11.03 -0.85
C VAL A 14 13.29 -10.23 0.16
N LEU A 15 13.65 -9.00 -0.18
CA LEU A 15 14.39 -8.09 0.69
C LEU A 15 13.44 -7.35 1.65
N VAL A 16 12.40 -6.75 1.10
CA VAL A 16 11.43 -5.97 1.88
C VAL A 16 10.03 -6.21 1.35
N LYS A 17 9.09 -6.36 2.26
CA LYS A 17 7.67 -6.40 1.97
C LYS A 17 7.01 -5.12 2.47
N ALA A 18 6.24 -4.47 1.61
CA ALA A 18 5.44 -3.33 2.03
C ALA A 18 4.28 -3.78 2.92
N ASP A 19 4.28 -3.32 4.16
CA ASP A 19 3.16 -3.53 5.07
C ASP A 19 2.08 -2.47 4.85
N ILE A 20 0.83 -2.92 4.75
CA ILE A 20 -0.32 -2.02 4.67
C ILE A 20 -0.71 -1.62 6.09
N SER A 21 -0.80 -0.31 6.32
CA SER A 21 -1.13 0.22 7.64
C SER A 21 -2.52 -0.20 8.12
N LYS A 22 -2.57 -0.59 9.39
CA LYS A 22 -3.83 -0.90 10.11
C LYS A 22 -4.53 0.35 10.65
N THR A 23 -3.87 1.50 10.61
CA THR A 23 -4.38 2.78 11.19
C THR A 23 -5.73 3.19 10.59
N PHE A 24 -5.99 2.79 9.37
CA PHE A 24 -7.29 2.99 8.74
C PHE A 24 -8.43 2.25 9.48
N TYR A 25 -8.17 1.07 10.02
CA TYR A 25 -9.21 0.32 10.74
C TYR A 25 -9.59 0.98 12.06
N THR A 26 -8.68 1.74 12.66
CA THR A 26 -8.98 2.47 13.90
C THR A 26 -9.93 3.64 13.66
N SER A 27 -9.78 4.40 12.58
CA SER A 27 -10.72 5.48 12.21
C SER A 27 -12.11 4.96 11.88
N ILE A 28 -12.18 3.79 11.23
CA ILE A 28 -13.44 3.11 10.94
C ILE A 28 -14.12 2.65 12.23
N ALA A 29 -13.37 2.04 13.14
CA ALA A 29 -13.92 1.58 14.43
C ALA A 29 -14.48 2.76 15.24
N LEU A 30 -13.83 3.92 15.21
CA LEU A 30 -14.29 5.15 15.86
C LEU A 30 -15.61 5.67 15.26
N LEU A 31 -15.75 5.64 13.92
CA LEU A 31 -16.99 6.01 13.25
C LEU A 31 -18.14 5.07 13.57
N TYR A 32 -17.89 3.76 13.66
CA TYR A 32 -18.88 2.80 14.11
C TYR A 32 -19.32 3.07 15.55
N LEU A 33 -18.34 3.28 16.44
CA LEU A 33 -18.63 3.58 17.84
C LEU A 33 -19.51 4.84 17.97
N LEU A 34 -19.17 5.89 17.23
CA LEU A 34 -19.96 7.13 17.19
C LEU A 34 -21.39 6.86 16.68
N GLY A 35 -21.53 6.10 15.58
CA GLY A 35 -22.83 5.73 15.04
C GLY A 35 -23.68 4.92 16.01
N PHE A 36 -23.09 3.96 16.73
CA PHE A 36 -23.78 3.20 17.76
C PHE A 36 -24.19 4.05 18.97
N VAL A 37 -23.33 4.96 19.42
CA VAL A 37 -23.65 5.90 20.49
C VAL A 37 -24.85 6.77 20.10
N LEU A 38 -24.88 7.30 18.88
CA LEU A 38 -26.02 8.09 18.38
C LEU A 38 -27.29 7.24 18.25
N LEU A 39 -27.20 5.98 17.87
CA LEU A 39 -28.33 5.05 17.85
C LEU A 39 -28.90 4.82 19.26
N PHE A 40 -28.04 4.61 20.25
CA PHE A 40 -28.47 4.31 21.63
C PHE A 40 -29.08 5.53 22.31
N ILE A 41 -28.43 6.69 22.20
CA ILE A 41 -28.91 7.92 22.83
C ILE A 41 -30.15 8.47 22.11
N GLY A 42 -30.18 8.30 20.79
CA GLY A 42 -31.24 8.84 19.93
C GLY A 42 -32.43 7.91 19.70
N TYR A 43 -32.50 6.75 20.39
CA TYR A 43 -33.60 5.78 20.18
C TYR A 43 -35.00 6.38 20.35
N GLU A 44 -35.16 7.28 21.30
CA GLU A 44 -36.44 7.99 21.55
C GLU A 44 -36.62 9.25 20.69
N TYR A 45 -35.61 9.65 19.90
CA TYR A 45 -35.60 10.88 19.13
C TYR A 45 -35.22 10.60 17.66
N GLU A 46 -35.56 11.52 16.77
CA GLU A 46 -35.18 11.45 15.33
C GLU A 46 -33.66 11.33 15.09
N ILE A 47 -32.85 11.68 16.10
CA ILE A 47 -31.40 11.56 16.09
C ILE A 47 -30.92 10.10 15.88
N GLY A 48 -31.69 9.13 16.35
CA GLY A 48 -31.39 7.70 16.14
C GLY A 48 -31.36 7.30 14.67
N VAL A 49 -32.18 7.94 13.83
CA VAL A 49 -32.17 7.71 12.38
C VAL A 49 -30.84 8.15 11.76
N ILE A 50 -30.28 9.27 12.21
CA ILE A 50 -28.97 9.76 11.76
C ILE A 50 -27.88 8.75 12.13
N GLY A 51 -27.93 8.19 13.34
CA GLY A 51 -27.01 7.14 13.79
C GLY A 51 -27.08 5.89 12.91
N ALA A 52 -28.31 5.44 12.57
CA ALA A 52 -28.52 4.30 11.68
C ALA A 52 -27.94 4.53 10.28
N VAL A 53 -28.19 5.69 9.68
CA VAL A 53 -27.67 6.06 8.37
C VAL A 53 -26.14 6.11 8.38
N LEU A 54 -25.52 6.65 9.43
CA LEU A 54 -24.07 6.68 9.59
C LEU A 54 -23.48 5.28 9.67
N VAL A 55 -24.06 4.36 10.45
CA VAL A 55 -23.59 2.97 10.56
C VAL A 55 -23.68 2.26 9.22
N ILE A 56 -24.82 2.35 8.52
CA ILE A 56 -25.04 1.70 7.23
C ILE A 56 -24.06 2.24 6.17
N ARG A 57 -23.92 3.57 6.07
CA ARG A 57 -22.99 4.21 5.14
C ARG A 57 -21.54 3.78 5.40
N THR A 58 -21.13 3.81 6.68
CA THR A 58 -19.78 3.40 7.09
C THR A 58 -19.53 1.94 6.73
N PHE A 59 -20.51 1.06 6.95
CA PHE A 59 -20.43 -0.35 6.59
C PHE A 59 -20.24 -0.54 5.08
N TYR A 60 -21.04 0.15 4.26
CA TYR A 60 -20.97 0.01 2.80
C TYR A 60 -19.64 0.49 2.23
N VAL A 61 -19.17 1.68 2.65
CA VAL A 61 -17.89 2.25 2.21
C VAL A 61 -16.73 1.34 2.62
N ASN A 62 -16.77 0.81 3.85
CA ASN A 62 -15.71 -0.05 4.36
C ASN A 62 -15.61 -1.39 3.66
N LEU A 63 -16.74 -1.99 3.27
CA LEU A 63 -16.72 -3.24 2.51
C LEU A 63 -15.94 -3.09 1.19
N GLN A 64 -16.10 -1.97 0.50
CA GLN A 64 -15.37 -1.68 -0.73
C GLN A 64 -13.88 -1.48 -0.45
N GLU A 65 -13.54 -0.63 0.53
CA GLU A 65 -12.15 -0.33 0.84
C GLU A 65 -11.37 -1.51 1.46
N ILE A 66 -12.01 -2.36 2.25
CA ILE A 66 -11.39 -3.60 2.76
C ILE A 66 -11.08 -4.56 1.61
N LYS A 67 -11.98 -4.65 0.62
CA LYS A 67 -11.73 -5.46 -0.59
C LYS A 67 -10.54 -4.90 -1.38
N GLU A 68 -10.47 -3.60 -1.59
CA GLU A 68 -9.35 -2.97 -2.28
C GLU A 68 -8.03 -3.14 -1.53
N LYS A 69 -8.00 -2.98 -0.21
CA LYS A 69 -6.77 -3.08 0.61
C LYS A 69 -6.19 -4.47 0.70
N LYS A 70 -7.04 -5.50 0.79
CA LYS A 70 -6.57 -6.90 0.70
C LYS A 70 -6.01 -7.24 -0.69
N SER A 71 -6.23 -6.36 -1.66
CA SER A 71 -5.87 -6.56 -3.05
C SER A 71 -4.45 -6.10 -3.40
N TYR A 72 -3.82 -5.28 -2.57
CA TYR A 72 -2.49 -4.75 -2.84
C TYR A 72 -1.45 -5.42 -1.95
N ASN A 73 -0.41 -5.95 -2.56
CA ASN A 73 0.83 -6.32 -1.90
C ASN A 73 1.98 -5.80 -2.76
N CYS A 74 3.05 -5.36 -2.13
CA CYS A 74 4.24 -4.93 -2.83
C CYS A 74 5.45 -5.59 -2.18
N LEU A 75 6.29 -6.18 -3.01
CA LEU A 75 7.50 -6.88 -2.60
C LEU A 75 8.69 -6.27 -3.33
N LEU A 76 9.74 -6.00 -2.60
CA LEU A 76 11.04 -5.64 -3.15
C LEU A 76 11.93 -6.86 -3.14
N THR A 77 12.49 -7.20 -4.29
CA THR A 77 13.51 -8.23 -4.45
C THR A 77 14.82 -7.59 -4.89
N GLN A 78 15.87 -8.35 -5.04
CA GLN A 78 17.19 -7.85 -5.46
C GLN A 78 17.18 -7.15 -6.83
N ASN A 79 16.32 -7.58 -7.75
CA ASN A 79 16.34 -7.13 -9.14
C ASN A 79 15.08 -6.37 -9.56
N ARG A 80 13.97 -6.55 -8.86
CA ARG A 80 12.67 -6.02 -9.28
C ARG A 80 11.74 -5.68 -8.12
N LEU A 81 10.86 -4.74 -8.38
CA LEU A 81 9.72 -4.40 -7.55
C LEU A 81 8.50 -5.16 -8.07
N ILE A 82 7.89 -6.00 -7.26
CA ILE A 82 6.72 -6.79 -7.63
C ILE A 82 5.48 -6.17 -6.98
N ILE A 83 4.58 -5.65 -7.80
CA ILE A 83 3.31 -5.10 -7.35
C ILE A 83 2.21 -6.09 -7.68
N LEU A 84 1.50 -6.53 -6.65
CA LEU A 84 0.36 -7.44 -6.77
C LEU A 84 -0.91 -6.62 -6.58
N LYS A 85 -1.79 -6.68 -7.57
CA LYS A 85 -3.09 -6.00 -7.54
C LYS A 85 -4.21 -7.00 -7.82
N GLY A 86 -5.30 -6.92 -7.09
CA GLY A 86 -6.48 -7.74 -7.31
C GLY A 86 -6.92 -8.56 -6.10
N HIS A 87 -8.23 -8.80 -5.98
CA HIS A 87 -8.81 -9.51 -4.83
C HIS A 87 -8.99 -11.01 -5.09
N LYS A 88 -9.58 -11.38 -6.22
CA LYS A 88 -9.80 -12.77 -6.62
C LYS A 88 -8.73 -13.26 -7.59
N ILE A 89 -8.43 -12.46 -8.60
CA ILE A 89 -7.37 -12.68 -9.58
C ILE A 89 -6.30 -11.64 -9.28
N LYS A 90 -5.10 -12.08 -8.93
CA LYS A 90 -3.98 -11.19 -8.67
C LYS A 90 -3.23 -10.93 -9.95
N GLU A 91 -3.31 -9.72 -10.44
CA GLU A 91 -2.43 -9.23 -11.49
C GLU A 91 -1.06 -8.94 -10.88
N ILE A 92 -0.02 -9.40 -11.52
CA ILE A 92 1.37 -9.27 -11.08
C ILE A 92 2.05 -8.29 -12.03
N PHE A 93 2.56 -7.21 -11.48
CA PHE A 93 3.32 -6.20 -12.21
C PHE A 93 4.78 -6.24 -11.73
N PRO A 94 5.65 -7.04 -12.38
CA PRO A 94 7.08 -7.01 -12.11
C PRO A 94 7.69 -5.78 -12.79
N ILE A 95 8.38 -4.94 -12.03
CA ILE A 95 9.07 -3.75 -12.51
C ILE A 95 10.54 -3.93 -12.18
N ASN A 96 11.41 -4.01 -13.18
CA ASN A 96 12.85 -4.06 -12.93
C ASN A 96 13.30 -2.75 -12.28
N LEU A 97 14.22 -2.84 -11.33
CA LEU A 97 14.72 -1.65 -10.63
C LEU A 97 15.39 -0.66 -11.59
N GLU A 98 16.03 -1.15 -12.67
CA GLU A 98 16.64 -0.33 -13.72
C GLU A 98 15.61 0.47 -14.54
N ASP A 99 14.36 0.00 -14.59
CA ASP A 99 13.27 0.65 -15.31
C ASP A 99 12.55 1.72 -14.47
N ILE A 100 12.90 1.87 -13.21
CA ILE A 100 12.31 2.87 -12.34
C ILE A 100 12.96 4.22 -12.59
N ARG A 101 12.18 5.17 -13.10
CA ARG A 101 12.63 6.54 -13.37
C ARG A 101 12.56 7.42 -12.12
N THR A 102 11.45 7.34 -11.39
CA THR A 102 11.20 8.21 -10.24
C THR A 102 10.22 7.56 -9.28
N ILE A 103 10.43 7.82 -7.99
CA ILE A 103 9.54 7.39 -6.92
C ILE A 103 9.12 8.61 -6.12
N TYR A 104 7.81 8.80 -5.97
CA TYR A 104 7.24 9.86 -5.14
C TYR A 104 6.59 9.27 -3.90
N ILE A 105 6.78 9.95 -2.77
CA ILE A 105 6.05 9.65 -1.53
C ILE A 105 5.04 10.76 -1.31
N LYS A 106 3.78 10.37 -1.15
CA LYS A 106 2.70 11.28 -0.77
C LYS A 106 2.19 10.85 0.60
N PRO A 107 2.45 11.62 1.67
CA PRO A 107 1.84 11.33 2.97
C PRO A 107 0.31 11.47 2.86
N ILE A 108 -0.43 10.70 3.64
CA ILE A 108 -1.90 10.77 3.65
C ILE A 108 -2.36 12.17 4.10
N ASN A 109 -1.67 12.72 5.09
CA ASN A 109 -1.93 14.07 5.59
C ASN A 109 -0.60 14.64 6.09
N GLU A 110 -0.20 15.79 5.54
CA GLU A 110 1.05 16.44 5.90
C GLU A 110 1.11 16.86 7.38
N ARG A 111 -0.05 17.23 7.96
CA ARG A 111 -0.13 17.61 9.38
C ARG A 111 0.01 16.41 10.33
N LEU A 112 -0.36 15.23 9.87
CA LEU A 112 -0.37 14.00 10.68
C LEU A 112 0.78 13.04 10.33
N LYS A 113 1.67 13.40 9.41
CA LYS A 113 2.75 12.52 8.94
C LYS A 113 3.67 12.02 10.07
N ASN A 114 3.83 12.83 11.12
CA ASN A 114 4.67 12.46 12.26
C ASN A 114 3.95 11.52 13.26
N ILE A 115 2.62 11.46 13.19
CA ILE A 115 1.80 10.63 14.07
C ILE A 115 1.35 9.36 13.33
N LEU A 116 0.99 9.53 12.06
CA LEU A 116 0.55 8.46 11.17
C LEU A 116 1.64 8.24 10.14
N ASP A 117 2.55 7.32 10.43
CA ASP A 117 3.58 6.92 9.46
C ASP A 117 2.99 6.04 8.36
N VAL A 118 2.09 6.66 7.58
CA VAL A 118 1.36 6.03 6.49
C VAL A 118 1.35 6.95 5.28
N GLY A 119 1.62 6.39 4.12
CA GLY A 119 1.64 7.16 2.88
C GLY A 119 1.31 6.33 1.65
N THR A 120 1.35 7.01 0.53
CA THR A 120 1.22 6.45 -0.81
C THR A 120 2.55 6.57 -1.51
N ILE A 121 3.03 5.47 -2.10
CA ILE A 121 4.20 5.46 -2.97
C ILE A 121 3.71 5.39 -4.40
N GLU A 122 4.24 6.28 -5.21
CA GLU A 122 3.99 6.34 -6.64
C GLU A 122 5.30 6.06 -7.38
N VAL A 123 5.31 5.00 -8.15
CA VAL A 123 6.46 4.56 -8.95
C VAL A 123 6.18 4.90 -10.41
N ILE A 124 7.10 5.64 -11.04
CA ILE A 124 7.04 5.98 -12.47
C ILE A 124 8.19 5.27 -13.16
N THR A 125 7.86 4.50 -14.20
CA THR A 125 8.84 3.79 -15.01
C THR A 125 9.34 4.63 -16.17
N THR A 126 10.49 4.27 -16.72
CA THR A 126 11.08 4.89 -17.92
C THR A 126 10.17 4.80 -19.13
N TYR A 127 9.32 3.78 -19.20
CA TYR A 127 8.35 3.59 -20.28
C TYR A 127 7.02 4.32 -20.06
N GLY A 128 6.94 5.21 -19.04
CA GLY A 128 5.75 6.01 -18.75
C GLY A 128 4.68 5.28 -17.93
N GLY A 129 4.93 4.05 -17.49
CA GLY A 129 4.04 3.32 -16.56
C GLY A 129 3.98 4.02 -15.21
N ARG A 130 2.78 4.16 -14.64
CA ARG A 130 2.53 4.78 -13.34
C ARG A 130 1.83 3.80 -12.41
N TYR A 131 2.49 3.46 -11.32
CA TYR A 131 2.01 2.51 -10.33
C TYR A 131 1.85 3.20 -8.98
N VAL A 132 0.65 3.11 -8.40
CA VAL A 132 0.31 3.79 -7.14
C VAL A 132 0.01 2.75 -6.09
N ILE A 133 0.79 2.73 -5.02
CA ILE A 133 0.66 1.81 -3.89
C ILE A 133 0.22 2.64 -2.68
N ARG A 134 -1.02 2.43 -2.24
CA ARG A 134 -1.66 3.25 -1.19
C ARG A 134 -1.54 2.60 0.18
N ASN A 135 -1.58 3.44 1.22
CA ASN A 135 -1.66 3.03 2.62
C ASN A 135 -0.48 2.16 3.10
N ILE A 136 0.71 2.41 2.59
CA ILE A 136 1.94 1.76 3.05
C ILE A 136 2.30 2.31 4.43
N LYS A 137 2.60 1.40 5.35
CA LYS A 137 3.23 1.73 6.63
C LYS A 137 4.70 2.04 6.38
N GLU A 138 5.22 3.06 7.05
CA GLU A 138 6.63 3.47 6.96
C GLU A 138 7.09 3.70 5.49
N PRO A 139 6.39 4.57 4.72
CA PRO A 139 6.64 4.73 3.29
C PRO A 139 8.05 5.26 3.00
N TYR A 140 8.63 6.03 3.92
CA TYR A 140 10.00 6.54 3.79
C TYR A 140 11.05 5.43 3.94
N LEU A 141 10.84 4.46 4.83
CA LEU A 141 11.74 3.31 4.97
C LEU A 141 11.69 2.42 3.74
N PHE A 142 10.48 2.16 3.24
CA PHE A 142 10.31 1.37 2.01
C PHE A 142 10.91 2.06 0.79
N HIS A 143 10.74 3.37 0.66
CA HIS A 143 11.35 4.18 -0.39
C HIS A 143 12.88 4.13 -0.32
N LYS A 144 13.46 4.27 0.90
CA LYS A 144 14.91 4.20 1.11
C LYS A 144 15.47 2.84 0.72
N ALA A 145 14.74 1.75 1.00
CA ALA A 145 15.12 0.41 0.58
C ALA A 145 15.17 0.31 -0.95
N ILE A 146 14.12 0.76 -1.65
CA ILE A 146 14.08 0.73 -3.13
C ILE A 146 15.25 1.53 -3.72
N ILE A 147 15.53 2.74 -3.24
CA ILE A 147 16.62 3.57 -3.75
C ILE A 147 17.98 2.92 -3.48
N GLY A 148 18.17 2.33 -2.29
CA GLY A 148 19.41 1.64 -1.95
C GLY A 148 19.69 0.49 -2.91
N ASP A 149 18.70 -0.28 -3.29
CA ASP A 149 18.83 -1.39 -4.23
C ASP A 149 18.98 -0.92 -5.68
N ILE A 150 18.31 0.16 -6.09
CA ILE A 150 18.55 0.77 -7.41
C ILE A 150 20.00 1.20 -7.57
N VAL A 151 20.59 1.85 -6.56
CA VAL A 151 22.00 2.28 -6.59
C VAL A 151 22.91 1.07 -6.67
N SER A 152 22.62 0.01 -5.94
CA SER A 152 23.38 -1.23 -5.99
C SER A 152 23.30 -1.92 -7.36
N ALA A 153 22.10 -2.04 -7.93
CA ALA A 153 21.86 -2.66 -9.23
C ALA A 153 22.56 -1.90 -10.37
N THR A 154 22.50 -0.55 -10.35
CA THR A 154 23.20 0.27 -11.37
C THR A 154 24.71 0.15 -11.29
N HIS A 155 25.28 -0.01 -10.10
CA HIS A 155 26.72 -0.25 -9.92
C HIS A 155 27.17 -1.59 -10.53
N TYR A 156 26.38 -2.66 -10.34
CA TYR A 156 26.66 -3.98 -10.93
C TYR A 156 26.54 -3.98 -12.46
N SER A 157 25.53 -3.32 -13.01
CA SER A 157 25.32 -3.20 -14.46
C SER A 157 26.48 -2.46 -15.14
N ASN A 158 26.94 -1.36 -14.56
CA ASN A 158 28.07 -0.60 -15.10
C ASN A 158 29.43 -1.33 -15.03
N LYS A 159 29.63 -2.18 -13.99
CA LYS A 159 30.84 -2.98 -13.86
C LYS A 159 30.92 -4.06 -14.93
N ASN A 160 29.80 -4.67 -15.28
CA ASN A 160 29.74 -5.71 -16.31
C ASN A 160 29.87 -5.16 -17.75
N LYS A 161 29.49 -3.88 -17.99
CA LYS A 161 29.70 -3.22 -19.28
C LYS A 161 31.16 -2.80 -19.54
N LYS A 162 31.98 -2.61 -18.50
CA LYS A 162 33.40 -2.26 -18.64
C LYS A 162 34.30 -3.48 -18.86
N ASN A 163 33.80 -4.66 -18.66
CA ASN A 163 34.54 -5.93 -18.80
C ASN A 163 34.20 -6.70 -20.10
N LYS A 164 33.46 -6.08 -21.01
CA LYS A 164 33.21 -6.53 -22.39
C LYS A 164 33.82 -5.53 -23.37
#